data_7cfa79f2dbde3ae826f26b26cabdf41c
#
_entry.id   7cfa79f2dbde3ae826f26b26cabdf41c
#
_cell.length_a   1.000
_cell.length_b   1.000
_cell.length_c   1.000
_cell.angle_alpha   90.00
_cell.angle_beta   90.00
_cell.angle_gamma   90.00
#
_symmetry.space_group_name_H-M   'P 1'
#
loop_
_entity.id
_entity.type
_entity.pdbx_description
1 polymer ?
#
loop_
_entity_poly.entity_id
_entity_poly.type
_entity_poly.pdbx_seq_one_letter_code
_entity_poly.pdbx_strand_id
1 'polypeptide(L)'
;MCNHVDDNNNQVTFCKHGEIVVKENSDNSLFFSNDNTCRQLIREAMNSLKYSYTPYSKFKVGAALLTKELKIYNGCNIENASYTPTNCAERTAYFKAVSEGHKDFLAIAIVGGKDGVVTDYCSPCGVCRQVMMEFCDPKSFLVILAKSEEEYQIYTLEEILPLGFGPNNL
;
A
#
# COMPACT_ATOMS: atom_id res chain seq x y z
N MET A 1 -16.00 -6.80 15.44
CA MET A 1 -16.23 -7.62 14.25
C MET A 1 -17.17 -6.81 13.37
N CYS A 2 -16.64 -6.19 12.32
CA CYS A 2 -17.47 -5.56 11.30
C CYS A 2 -17.44 -6.49 10.09
N ASN A 3 -18.58 -7.09 9.77
CA ASN A 3 -18.74 -7.87 8.55
C ASN A 3 -19.26 -6.91 7.47
N HIS A 4 -18.48 -6.66 6.44
CA HIS A 4 -18.97 -6.04 5.21
C HIS A 4 -19.19 -7.13 4.16
N VAL A 5 -20.34 -7.06 3.50
CA VAL A 5 -20.67 -7.88 2.33
C VAL A 5 -20.63 -6.95 1.13
N ASP A 6 -19.83 -7.27 0.11
CA ASP A 6 -19.85 -6.52 -1.15
C ASP A 6 -21.05 -6.87 -2.01
N ASP A 7 -21.32 -6.09 -3.07
CA ASP A 7 -22.44 -6.28 -3.98
C ASP A 7 -22.37 -7.61 -4.76
N ASN A 8 -21.27 -8.36 -4.66
CA ASN A 8 -21.03 -9.68 -5.25
C ASN A 8 -21.12 -10.81 -4.21
N ASN A 9 -21.62 -10.54 -3.01
CA ASN A 9 -21.80 -11.51 -1.93
C ASN A 9 -20.51 -12.09 -1.33
N ASN A 10 -19.37 -11.39 -1.42
CA ASN A 10 -18.12 -11.76 -0.78
C ASN A 10 -18.07 -11.19 0.64
N GLN A 11 -17.85 -12.04 1.63
CA GLN A 11 -17.66 -11.61 3.02
C GLN A 11 -16.19 -11.26 3.27
N VAL A 12 -15.91 -9.97 3.48
CA VAL A 12 -14.62 -9.51 4.00
C VAL A 12 -14.72 -9.40 5.52
N THR A 13 -14.01 -10.23 6.24
CA THR A 13 -13.98 -10.20 7.70
C THR A 13 -12.64 -9.65 8.17
N PHE A 14 -12.66 -8.49 8.82
CA PHE A 14 -11.48 -7.90 9.45
C PHE A 14 -11.34 -8.44 10.87
N CYS A 15 -10.24 -9.12 11.14
CA CYS A 15 -9.86 -9.48 12.51
C CYS A 15 -8.83 -8.48 13.05
N LYS A 16 -9.08 -7.92 14.23
CA LYS A 16 -8.20 -6.94 14.91
C LYS A 16 -6.80 -7.46 15.26
N HIS A 17 -6.45 -8.68 14.89
CA HIS A 17 -5.19 -9.38 15.23
C HIS A 17 -4.50 -9.99 13.99
N GLY A 18 -4.50 -9.28 12.86
CA GLY A 18 -3.60 -9.63 11.75
C GLY A 18 -4.07 -10.75 10.80
N GLU A 19 -5.29 -11.23 10.90
CA GLU A 19 -5.86 -12.17 9.94
C GLU A 19 -6.82 -11.46 8.98
N ILE A 20 -6.49 -11.44 7.70
CA ILE A 20 -7.39 -11.02 6.63
C ILE A 20 -7.96 -12.30 6.01
N VAL A 21 -9.26 -12.51 6.17
CA VAL A 21 -9.99 -13.59 5.51
C VAL A 21 -10.83 -12.97 4.40
N VAL A 22 -10.39 -13.11 3.16
CA VAL A 22 -11.24 -12.87 1.99
C VAL A 22 -11.87 -14.21 1.61
N LYS A 23 -13.19 -14.34 1.75
CA LYS A 23 -13.93 -15.49 1.26
C LYS A 23 -14.57 -15.14 -0.07
N GLU A 24 -14.08 -15.74 -1.14
CA GLU A 24 -14.78 -15.76 -2.42
C GLU A 24 -15.58 -17.06 -2.57
N ASN A 25 -16.78 -16.94 -3.15
CA ASN A 25 -17.56 -18.08 -3.61
C ASN A 25 -16.99 -18.58 -4.95
N SER A 26 -16.58 -19.86 -4.97
CA SER A 26 -16.29 -20.75 -6.12
C SER A 26 -15.42 -20.19 -7.25
N ASP A 27 -14.22 -20.78 -7.37
CA ASP A 27 -13.30 -20.78 -8.51
C ASP A 27 -12.50 -19.50 -8.77
N ASN A 28 -11.58 -19.20 -7.94
CA ASN A 28 -10.29 -18.49 -8.01
C ASN A 28 -10.01 -17.72 -6.73
N SER A 29 -9.89 -18.41 -5.62
CA SER A 29 -9.54 -17.80 -4.33
C SER A 29 -8.04 -17.46 -4.30
N LEU A 30 -7.69 -16.23 -4.59
CA LEU A 30 -6.42 -15.66 -4.17
C LEU A 30 -6.50 -15.32 -2.68
N PHE A 31 -6.07 -16.27 -1.86
CA PHE A 31 -6.04 -16.11 -0.41
C PHE A 31 -4.99 -15.09 0.02
N PHE A 32 -5.41 -13.89 0.40
CA PHE A 32 -4.66 -13.05 1.32
C PHE A 32 -4.97 -13.44 2.77
N SER A 33 -4.77 -14.67 3.13
CA SER A 33 -4.82 -15.14 4.52
C SER A 33 -3.43 -15.53 4.99
N ASN A 34 -2.42 -14.67 4.76
CA ASN A 34 -1.13 -15.00 5.29
C ASN A 34 -0.46 -13.74 5.83
N ASP A 35 -0.38 -13.65 7.16
CA ASP A 35 0.53 -12.82 7.92
C ASP A 35 1.94 -12.78 7.26
N ASN A 36 2.36 -13.86 6.64
CA ASN A 36 3.61 -13.95 5.88
C ASN A 36 3.68 -12.99 4.68
N THR A 37 2.60 -12.77 3.92
CA THR A 37 2.63 -11.83 2.78
C THR A 37 2.70 -10.38 3.26
N CYS A 38 1.94 -10.02 4.30
CA CYS A 38 2.04 -8.69 4.92
C CYS A 38 3.45 -8.45 5.45
N ARG A 39 4.02 -9.39 6.20
CA ARG A 39 5.39 -9.30 6.71
C ARG A 39 6.42 -9.21 5.59
N GLN A 40 6.26 -9.96 4.51
CA GLN A 40 7.13 -9.87 3.34
C GLN A 40 7.08 -8.47 2.71
N LEU A 41 5.88 -7.90 2.49
CA LEU A 41 5.73 -6.55 1.96
C LEU A 41 6.33 -5.50 2.89
N ILE A 42 6.14 -5.63 4.20
CA ILE A 42 6.73 -4.73 5.19
C ILE A 42 8.26 -4.80 5.14
N ARG A 43 8.83 -5.99 5.09
CA ARG A 43 10.28 -6.20 4.96
C ARG A 43 10.85 -5.57 3.69
N GLU A 44 10.15 -5.72 2.56
CA GLU A 44 10.55 -5.10 1.29
C GLU A 44 10.45 -3.57 1.33
N ALA A 45 9.40 -3.02 1.98
CA ALA A 45 9.29 -1.59 2.21
C ALA A 45 10.42 -1.07 3.11
N MET A 46 10.75 -1.78 4.21
CA MET A 46 11.89 -1.43 5.08
C MET A 46 13.23 -1.47 4.35
N ASN A 47 13.44 -2.49 3.51
CA ASN A 47 14.64 -2.59 2.68
C ASN A 47 14.80 -1.42 1.71
N SER A 48 13.69 -0.78 1.33
CA SER A 48 13.70 0.36 0.41
C SER A 48 14.14 1.67 1.05
N LEU A 49 14.08 1.79 2.38
CA LEU A 49 14.51 3.00 3.12
C LEU A 49 15.95 3.40 2.84
N LYS A 50 16.84 2.42 2.62
CA LYS A 50 18.27 2.68 2.36
C LYS A 50 18.54 3.45 1.05
N TYR A 51 17.58 3.38 0.11
CA TYR A 51 17.68 4.05 -1.18
C TYR A 51 17.02 5.44 -1.21
N SER A 52 16.33 5.85 -0.13
CA SER A 52 15.68 7.15 -0.04
C SER A 52 16.70 8.28 -0.20
N TYR A 53 16.39 9.20 -1.09
CA TYR A 53 17.17 10.43 -1.28
C TYR A 53 16.46 11.59 -0.59
N THR A 54 16.89 11.93 0.63
CA THR A 54 16.20 12.88 1.52
C THR A 54 17.15 13.90 2.12
N PRO A 55 17.87 14.70 1.29
CA PRO A 55 18.85 15.64 1.80
C PRO A 55 18.24 16.79 2.62
N TYR A 56 16.96 17.10 2.42
CA TYR A 56 16.28 18.24 3.05
C TYR A 56 15.52 17.85 4.29
N SER A 57 14.53 16.94 4.16
CA SER A 57 13.67 16.55 5.30
C SER A 57 14.34 15.58 6.26
N LYS A 58 15.29 14.78 5.78
CA LYS A 58 15.85 13.62 6.47
C LYS A 58 14.79 12.55 6.80
N PHE A 59 13.59 12.67 6.22
CA PHE A 59 12.50 11.71 6.44
C PHE A 59 12.48 10.69 5.29
N LYS A 60 12.90 9.48 5.60
CA LYS A 60 12.98 8.37 4.65
C LYS A 60 11.67 7.60 4.62
N VAL A 61 11.19 7.28 3.43
CA VAL A 61 10.00 6.45 3.22
C VAL A 61 10.33 5.32 2.25
N GLY A 62 9.89 4.12 2.58
CA GLY A 62 9.95 2.95 1.72
C GLY A 62 8.53 2.41 1.48
N ALA A 63 8.30 1.88 0.29
CA ALA A 63 7.06 1.24 -0.09
C ALA A 63 7.30 -0.06 -0.86
N ALA A 64 6.39 -1.02 -0.72
CA ALA A 64 6.37 -2.26 -1.47
C ALA A 64 4.94 -2.51 -1.98
N LEU A 65 4.75 -2.46 -3.30
CA LEU A 65 3.49 -2.61 -4.01
C LEU A 65 3.39 -4.02 -4.57
N LEU A 66 2.29 -4.71 -4.31
CA LEU A 66 2.00 -6.06 -4.77
C LEU A 66 1.02 -6.05 -5.93
N THR A 67 1.39 -6.66 -7.05
CA THR A 67 0.50 -6.86 -8.20
C THR A 67 -0.39 -8.10 -8.02
N LYS A 68 -1.44 -8.21 -8.85
CA LYS A 68 -2.26 -9.43 -8.92
C LYS A 68 -1.47 -10.68 -9.30
N GLU A 69 -0.39 -10.52 -10.07
CA GLU A 69 0.52 -11.61 -10.46
C GLU A 69 1.55 -11.94 -9.36
N LEU A 70 1.37 -11.39 -8.16
CA LEU A 70 2.23 -11.58 -6.99
C LEU A 70 3.67 -11.06 -7.17
N LYS A 71 3.90 -10.13 -8.10
CA LYS A 71 5.18 -9.43 -8.24
C LYS A 71 5.23 -8.23 -7.30
N ILE A 72 6.36 -8.02 -6.64
CA ILE A 72 6.55 -6.89 -5.71
C ILE A 72 7.39 -5.81 -6.39
N TYR A 73 6.90 -4.57 -6.31
CA TYR A 73 7.58 -3.37 -6.78
C TYR A 73 7.97 -2.47 -5.61
N ASN A 74 9.25 -2.31 -5.41
CA ASN A 74 9.80 -1.49 -4.33
C ASN A 74 9.96 -0.03 -4.78
N GLY A 75 9.63 0.91 -3.88
CA GLY A 75 9.85 2.34 -4.06
C GLY A 75 10.41 3.01 -2.82
N CYS A 76 11.10 4.12 -3.03
CA CYS A 76 11.55 5.01 -1.97
C CYS A 76 11.23 6.47 -2.35
N ASN A 77 11.21 7.37 -1.37
CA ASN A 77 11.03 8.78 -1.67
C ASN A 77 12.33 9.42 -2.18
N ILE A 78 12.15 10.36 -3.12
CA ILE A 78 13.24 11.05 -3.82
C ILE A 78 12.93 12.54 -3.80
N GLU A 79 13.67 13.30 -2.98
CA GLU A 79 13.51 14.74 -2.86
C GLU A 79 14.19 15.49 -3.99
N ASN A 80 13.72 16.72 -4.22
CA ASN A 80 14.30 17.63 -5.19
C ASN A 80 14.36 19.05 -4.61
N ALA A 81 15.41 19.79 -4.92
CA ALA A 81 15.63 21.17 -4.45
C ALA A 81 14.49 22.13 -4.85
N SER A 82 13.81 21.88 -5.97
CA SER A 82 12.65 22.68 -6.39
C SER A 82 11.31 22.19 -5.84
N TYR A 83 11.30 21.26 -4.92
CA TYR A 83 10.16 20.65 -4.22
C TYR A 83 9.15 19.92 -5.12
N THR A 84 8.59 20.58 -6.13
CA THR A 84 7.55 20.03 -7.02
C THR A 84 7.91 18.68 -7.65
N PRO A 85 9.14 18.41 -8.13
CA PRO A 85 9.53 17.10 -8.67
C PRO A 85 9.74 16.03 -7.60
N THR A 86 9.68 16.38 -6.31
CA THR A 86 9.79 15.40 -5.22
C THR A 86 8.76 14.27 -5.40
N ASN A 87 9.24 13.02 -5.35
CA ASN A 87 8.37 11.85 -5.53
C ASN A 87 8.33 11.02 -4.25
N CYS A 88 7.11 10.61 -3.86
CA CYS A 88 6.90 9.74 -2.72
C CYS A 88 7.25 8.29 -3.06
N ALA A 89 7.56 7.49 -2.04
CA ALA A 89 7.90 6.08 -2.19
C ALA A 89 6.82 5.28 -2.90
N GLU A 90 5.55 5.54 -2.56
CA GLU A 90 4.39 4.88 -3.13
C GLU A 90 4.30 5.16 -4.64
N ARG A 91 4.45 6.40 -5.07
CA ARG A 91 4.43 6.76 -6.49
C ARG A 91 5.63 6.20 -7.25
N THR A 92 6.79 6.10 -6.61
CA THR A 92 7.96 5.42 -7.20
C THR A 92 7.64 3.96 -7.49
N ALA A 93 7.01 3.25 -6.55
CA ALA A 93 6.60 1.85 -6.74
C ALA A 93 5.53 1.71 -7.84
N TYR A 94 4.48 2.55 -7.82
CA TYR A 94 3.41 2.53 -8.83
C TYR A 94 3.93 2.82 -10.23
N PHE A 95 4.68 3.89 -10.43
CA PHE A 95 5.15 4.29 -11.76
C PHE A 95 6.12 3.27 -12.35
N LYS A 96 6.92 2.63 -11.52
CA LYS A 96 7.77 1.52 -11.93
C LYS A 96 6.93 0.32 -12.37
N ALA A 97 5.93 -0.10 -11.60
CA ALA A 97 5.05 -1.21 -11.94
C ALA A 97 4.26 -0.93 -13.24
N VAL A 98 3.67 0.26 -13.36
CA VAL A 98 2.90 0.67 -14.53
C VAL A 98 3.79 0.77 -15.77
N SER A 99 5.02 1.28 -15.64
CA SER A 99 5.97 1.35 -16.76
C SER A 99 6.44 -0.03 -17.26
N GLU A 100 6.31 -1.07 -16.43
CA GLU A 100 6.55 -2.47 -16.80
C GLU A 100 5.28 -3.22 -17.23
N GLY A 101 4.12 -2.51 -17.34
CA GLY A 101 2.87 -3.04 -17.89
C GLY A 101 1.87 -3.56 -16.84
N HIS A 102 2.20 -3.52 -15.55
CA HIS A 102 1.30 -3.96 -14.47
C HIS A 102 0.36 -2.82 -14.03
N LYS A 103 -0.95 -3.08 -14.04
CA LYS A 103 -1.99 -2.10 -13.68
C LYS A 103 -2.96 -2.61 -12.61
N ASP A 104 -2.88 -3.88 -12.25
CA ASP A 104 -3.75 -4.54 -11.28
C ASP A 104 -2.97 -4.83 -9.99
N PHE A 105 -3.43 -4.25 -8.88
CA PHE A 105 -2.72 -4.28 -7.61
C PHE A 105 -3.60 -4.81 -6.50
N LEU A 106 -2.97 -5.46 -5.51
CA LEU A 106 -3.64 -6.06 -4.35
C LEU A 106 -3.40 -5.30 -3.06
N ALA A 107 -2.16 -4.89 -2.83
CA ALA A 107 -1.77 -4.23 -1.59
C ALA A 107 -0.52 -3.38 -1.75
N ILE A 108 -0.33 -2.43 -0.83
CA ILE A 108 0.92 -1.68 -0.65
C ILE A 108 1.29 -1.64 0.83
N ALA A 109 2.55 -1.93 1.17
CA ALA A 109 3.10 -1.66 2.50
C ALA A 109 3.93 -0.36 2.46
N ILE A 110 3.81 0.44 3.52
CA ILE A 110 4.47 1.74 3.66
C ILE A 110 5.11 1.82 5.04
N VAL A 111 6.37 2.20 5.05
CA VAL A 111 7.15 2.49 6.27
C VAL A 111 7.88 3.81 6.11
N GLY A 112 8.05 4.56 7.19
CA GLY A 112 8.80 5.80 7.11
C GLY A 112 9.24 6.33 8.47
N GLY A 113 10.35 7.07 8.47
CA GLY A 113 10.87 7.67 9.68
C GLY A 113 12.05 8.61 9.44
N LYS A 114 12.29 9.47 10.42
CA LYS A 114 13.41 10.42 10.38
C LYS A 114 14.73 9.66 10.43
N ASP A 115 15.64 10.00 9.54
CA ASP A 115 16.95 9.34 9.36
C ASP A 115 16.85 7.81 9.12
N GLY A 116 15.65 7.31 8.75
CA GLY A 116 15.37 5.90 8.54
C GLY A 116 14.98 5.14 9.82
N VAL A 117 14.83 5.83 10.94
CA VAL A 117 14.35 5.24 12.20
C VAL A 117 12.83 5.30 12.22
N VAL A 118 12.18 4.14 12.12
CA VAL A 118 10.72 4.01 12.09
C VAL A 118 10.19 3.94 13.52
N THR A 119 9.55 5.02 13.98
CA THR A 119 8.97 5.11 15.33
C THR A 119 7.45 5.22 15.33
N ASP A 120 6.87 5.59 14.18
CA ASP A 120 5.43 5.81 14.04
C ASP A 120 4.91 5.34 12.68
N TYR A 121 3.59 5.29 12.52
CA TYR A 121 2.95 4.93 11.26
C TYR A 121 3.08 6.06 10.24
N CYS A 122 3.56 5.74 9.04
CA CYS A 122 3.69 6.67 7.93
C CYS A 122 2.52 6.51 6.96
N SER A 123 1.53 7.40 7.04
CA SER A 123 0.39 7.39 6.12
C SER A 123 0.75 7.95 4.74
N PRO A 124 0.17 7.42 3.64
CA PRO A 124 0.33 7.99 2.31
C PRO A 124 -0.28 9.40 2.22
N CYS A 125 0.41 10.31 1.55
CA CYS A 125 -0.11 11.66 1.31
C CYS A 125 -1.32 11.64 0.35
N GLY A 126 -2.06 12.74 0.29
CA GLY A 126 -3.26 12.83 -0.56
C GLY A 126 -2.99 12.56 -2.05
N VAL A 127 -1.84 12.99 -2.57
CA VAL A 127 -1.44 12.72 -3.97
C VAL A 127 -1.22 11.22 -4.19
N CYS A 128 -0.59 10.51 -3.23
CA CYS A 128 -0.38 9.07 -3.33
C CYS A 128 -1.71 8.29 -3.27
N ARG A 129 -2.64 8.70 -2.40
CA ARG A 129 -3.98 8.10 -2.33
C ARG A 129 -4.74 8.30 -3.65
N GLN A 130 -4.60 9.47 -4.28
CA GLN A 130 -5.20 9.73 -5.59
C GLN A 130 -4.59 8.85 -6.70
N VAL A 131 -3.29 8.59 -6.67
CA VAL A 131 -2.66 7.66 -7.61
C VAL A 131 -3.14 6.21 -7.37
N MET A 132 -3.32 5.80 -6.12
CA MET A 132 -3.93 4.49 -5.81
C MET A 132 -5.35 4.40 -6.39
N MET A 133 -6.15 5.46 -6.27
CA MET A 133 -7.53 5.52 -6.76
C MET A 133 -7.65 5.34 -8.28
N GLU A 134 -6.61 5.67 -9.04
CA GLU A 134 -6.57 5.49 -10.49
C GLU A 134 -6.53 4.01 -10.91
N PHE A 135 -5.82 3.18 -10.12
CA PHE A 135 -5.48 1.80 -10.51
C PHE A 135 -6.16 0.73 -9.66
N CYS A 136 -6.74 1.10 -8.52
CA CYS A 136 -7.19 0.13 -7.52
C CYS A 136 -8.69 0.24 -7.24
N ASP A 137 -9.33 -0.90 -6.99
CA ASP A 137 -10.65 -0.89 -6.39
C ASP A 137 -10.54 -0.45 -4.92
N PRO A 138 -11.17 0.68 -4.52
CA PRO A 138 -11.01 1.22 -3.17
C PRO A 138 -11.52 0.32 -2.06
N LYS A 139 -12.44 -0.59 -2.35
CA LYS A 139 -13.02 -1.50 -1.35
C LYS A 139 -12.14 -2.71 -1.06
N SER A 140 -11.32 -3.13 -2.01
CA SER A 140 -10.52 -4.37 -1.90
C SER A 140 -9.01 -4.13 -1.80
N PHE A 141 -8.51 -2.99 -2.29
CA PHE A 141 -7.09 -2.66 -2.22
C PHE A 141 -6.64 -2.35 -0.79
N LEU A 142 -5.57 -3.00 -0.33
CA LEU A 142 -5.08 -2.91 1.04
C LEU A 142 -3.88 -1.96 1.17
N VAL A 143 -3.93 -1.09 2.15
CA VAL A 143 -2.84 -0.20 2.55
C VAL A 143 -2.34 -0.59 3.93
N ILE A 144 -1.12 -1.11 3.97
CA ILE A 144 -0.46 -1.60 5.18
C ILE A 144 0.49 -0.51 5.67
N LEU A 145 0.20 0.05 6.84
CA LEU A 145 1.07 1.02 7.52
C LEU A 145 1.83 0.29 8.62
N ALA A 146 3.15 0.28 8.56
CA ALA A 146 3.95 -0.53 9.47
C ALA A 146 5.02 0.26 10.21
N LYS A 147 5.29 -0.17 11.46
CA LYS A 147 6.47 0.21 12.24
C LYS A 147 7.49 -0.92 12.26
N SER A 148 7.02 -2.17 12.26
CA SER A 148 7.83 -3.40 12.15
C SER A 148 7.01 -4.51 11.49
N GLU A 149 7.60 -5.68 11.28
CA GLU A 149 6.90 -6.87 10.79
C GLU A 149 5.82 -7.37 11.78
N GLU A 150 5.90 -6.99 13.05
CA GLU A 150 4.99 -7.39 14.13
C GLU A 150 4.00 -6.27 14.51
N GLU A 151 4.31 -5.00 14.17
CA GLU A 151 3.49 -3.85 14.52
C GLU A 151 3.07 -3.09 13.28
N TYR A 152 1.86 -3.38 12.77
CA TYR A 152 1.29 -2.78 11.57
C TYR A 152 -0.24 -2.64 11.65
N GLN A 153 -0.78 -1.77 10.82
CA GLN A 153 -2.20 -1.54 10.64
C GLN A 153 -2.56 -1.74 9.17
N ILE A 154 -3.77 -2.23 8.90
CA ILE A 154 -4.27 -2.46 7.56
C ILE A 154 -5.55 -1.67 7.38
N TYR A 155 -5.63 -0.98 6.24
CA TYR A 155 -6.78 -0.19 5.81
C TYR A 155 -7.13 -0.56 4.38
N THR A 156 -8.39 -0.41 4.00
CA THR A 156 -8.76 -0.31 2.59
C THR A 156 -8.46 1.10 2.08
N LEU A 157 -8.36 1.25 0.77
CA LEU A 157 -8.21 2.58 0.17
C LEU A 157 -9.44 3.46 0.46
N GLU A 158 -10.65 2.88 0.48
CA GLU A 158 -11.89 3.60 0.81
C GLU A 158 -11.85 4.19 2.23
N GLU A 159 -11.28 3.48 3.21
CA GLU A 159 -11.15 4.00 4.58
C GLU A 159 -10.20 5.20 4.69
N ILE A 160 -9.17 5.27 3.86
CA ILE A 160 -8.19 6.37 3.91
C ILE A 160 -8.42 7.46 2.86
N LEU A 161 -9.29 7.22 1.86
CA LEU A 161 -9.73 8.20 0.86
C LEU A 161 -11.25 8.10 0.68
N PRO A 162 -12.05 8.42 1.72
CA PRO A 162 -13.50 8.41 1.60
C PRO A 162 -13.98 9.41 0.54
N LEU A 163 -14.97 9.01 -0.25
CA LEU A 163 -15.52 9.81 -1.37
C LEU A 163 -14.45 10.17 -2.43
N GLY A 164 -13.45 9.33 -2.62
CA GLY A 164 -12.40 9.53 -3.62
C GLY A 164 -12.97 9.60 -5.03
N PHE A 165 -12.47 10.56 -5.83
CA PHE A 165 -12.80 10.67 -7.25
C PHE A 165 -11.86 9.78 -8.06
N GLY A 166 -12.40 8.95 -8.96
CA GLY A 166 -11.63 8.00 -9.75
C GLY A 166 -12.25 7.69 -11.11
N PRO A 167 -11.67 6.75 -11.88
CA PRO A 167 -12.14 6.43 -13.23
C PRO A 167 -13.62 6.08 -13.34
N ASN A 168 -14.20 5.49 -12.30
CA ASN A 168 -15.63 5.14 -12.25
C ASN A 168 -16.56 6.36 -12.19
N ASN A 169 -16.02 7.57 -12.00
CA ASN A 169 -16.78 8.82 -11.98
C ASN A 169 -16.80 9.50 -13.34
N LEU A 170 -16.05 8.99 -14.34
CA LEU A 170 -15.95 9.50 -15.71
C LEU A 170 -16.68 8.60 -16.69
#